data_c8df4d8aa651149e396f400a90bf6d90
#
_entry.id   c8df4d8aa651149e396f400a90bf6d90
#
_cell.length_a   1.000
_cell.length_b   1.000
_cell.length_c   1.000
_cell.angle_alpha   90.00
_cell.angle_beta   90.00
_cell.angle_gamma   90.00
#
_symmetry.space_group_name_H-M   'P 1'
#
loop_
_entity.id
_entity.type
_entity.pdbx_description
1 polymer ?
#
loop_
_entity_poly.entity_id
_entity_poly.type
_entity_poly.pdbx_seq_one_letter_code
_entity_poly.pdbx_strand_id
1 'polypeptide(L)'
;MPIRFAGDGVTLTADAEGAWSGPAVLLLHGGGQTRQSWGGTSQVLADAGFLALTVDQRGHGESDWAADGDYGIGAYARDVRAVAGQLGRPVALVGASLGGLASLLAVAEPPGVDATALVLVDVTPRMRQDGRDRIGDFMRGKPEGFASVEEAADAVSRYLPDRPRPKDVSGLRRNLRPGPDGRLHWHWDPKFLDSRLQDETGNPARFEDAAARVAVPMLLVRGGNSDVVGAGEAGALLRVAPQAQAIDVAGAGHMVAGDRNDVFSSAVADFLIKNVRA
;
A
#
# COMPACT_ATOMS: atom_id res chain seq x y z
N MET A 1 -15.65 -6.14 14.20
CA MET A 1 -15.43 -4.70 14.50
C MET A 1 -13.99 -4.37 14.14
N PRO A 2 -13.71 -3.20 13.57
CA PRO A 2 -12.33 -2.80 13.27
C PRO A 2 -11.50 -2.73 14.55
N ILE A 3 -10.22 -3.05 14.39
CA ILE A 3 -9.22 -3.02 15.45
C ILE A 3 -8.53 -1.66 15.42
N ARG A 4 -8.13 -1.14 16.57
CA ARG A 4 -7.38 0.10 16.69
C ARG A 4 -5.98 -0.18 17.18
N PHE A 5 -4.98 0.37 16.47
CA PHE A 5 -3.58 0.34 16.85
C PHE A 5 -3.07 1.75 17.12
N ALA A 6 -2.23 1.90 18.13
CA ALA A 6 -1.49 3.13 18.33
C ALA A 6 -0.39 3.22 17.26
N GLY A 7 -0.39 4.27 16.47
CA GLY A 7 0.70 4.65 15.58
C GLY A 7 1.61 5.69 16.23
N ASP A 8 2.46 6.33 15.43
CA ASP A 8 3.32 7.44 15.86
C ASP A 8 2.50 8.76 15.86
N GLY A 9 1.84 9.05 16.97
CA GLY A 9 0.99 10.22 17.14
C GLY A 9 -0.37 10.17 16.46
N VAL A 10 -0.78 8.99 15.97
CA VAL A 10 -2.08 8.74 15.33
C VAL A 10 -2.65 7.40 15.76
N THR A 11 -3.98 7.24 15.65
CA THR A 11 -4.63 5.94 15.79
C THR A 11 -4.90 5.35 14.41
N LEU A 12 -4.51 4.10 14.20
CA LEU A 12 -4.69 3.39 12.95
C LEU A 12 -5.82 2.36 13.08
N THR A 13 -6.62 2.28 12.03
CA THR A 13 -7.73 1.32 11.95
C THR A 13 -7.32 0.13 11.10
N ALA A 14 -7.67 -1.08 11.56
CA ALA A 14 -7.38 -2.31 10.84
C ALA A 14 -8.55 -3.27 10.87
N ASP A 15 -8.63 -4.15 9.88
CA ASP A 15 -9.45 -5.35 9.92
C ASP A 15 -8.53 -6.58 10.00
N ALA A 16 -9.01 -7.65 10.64
CA ALA A 16 -8.27 -8.90 10.77
C ALA A 16 -9.09 -10.06 10.22
N GLU A 17 -8.44 -10.90 9.45
CA GLU A 17 -8.97 -12.16 8.95
C GLU A 17 -8.02 -13.31 9.26
N GLY A 18 -8.57 -14.49 9.54
CA GLY A 18 -7.81 -15.66 9.97
C GLY A 18 -7.67 -15.78 11.49
N ALA A 19 -6.97 -16.84 11.91
CA ALA A 19 -6.78 -17.16 13.32
C ALA A 19 -5.66 -16.31 13.94
N TRP A 20 -5.89 -15.75 15.12
CA TRP A 20 -4.87 -14.97 15.85
C TRP A 20 -3.60 -15.78 16.20
N SER A 21 -3.68 -17.10 16.20
CA SER A 21 -2.53 -17.99 16.37
C SER A 21 -1.69 -18.19 15.10
N GLY A 22 -2.20 -17.81 13.93
CA GLY A 22 -1.49 -17.93 12.66
C GLY A 22 -0.35 -16.93 12.54
N PRO A 23 0.64 -17.16 11.65
CA PRO A 23 1.68 -16.20 11.32
C PRO A 23 1.06 -14.88 10.84
N ALA A 24 1.54 -13.75 11.37
CA ALA A 24 0.94 -12.46 11.08
C ALA A 24 1.45 -11.84 9.76
N VAL A 25 0.53 -11.28 8.98
CA VAL A 25 0.81 -10.54 7.76
C VAL A 25 0.15 -9.17 7.85
N LEU A 26 0.93 -8.09 7.78
CA LEU A 26 0.41 -6.72 7.67
C LEU A 26 0.31 -6.33 6.19
N LEU A 27 -0.89 -5.93 5.77
CA LEU A 27 -1.19 -5.47 4.41
C LEU A 27 -1.41 -3.95 4.41
N LEU A 28 -0.54 -3.22 3.71
CA LEU A 28 -0.43 -1.76 3.70
C LEU A 28 -0.73 -1.23 2.30
N HIS A 29 -1.83 -0.50 2.17
CA HIS A 29 -2.33 -0.01 0.88
C HIS A 29 -1.48 1.11 0.26
N GLY A 30 -1.71 1.42 -1.01
CA GLY A 30 -1.12 2.55 -1.71
C GLY A 30 -1.77 3.89 -1.36
N GLY A 31 -1.12 4.99 -1.73
CA GLY A 31 -1.68 6.33 -1.54
C GLY A 31 -3.08 6.45 -2.16
N GLY A 32 -4.00 7.09 -1.45
CA GLY A 32 -5.39 7.27 -1.88
C GLY A 32 -6.28 6.02 -1.80
N GLN A 33 -5.77 4.91 -1.31
CA GLN A 33 -6.52 3.67 -1.08
C GLN A 33 -6.93 3.53 0.40
N THR A 34 -7.61 2.43 0.72
CA THR A 34 -7.95 2.03 2.08
C THR A 34 -7.62 0.56 2.29
N ARG A 35 -7.69 0.11 3.54
CA ARG A 35 -7.54 -1.30 3.93
C ARG A 35 -8.46 -2.25 3.15
N GLN A 36 -9.59 -1.74 2.64
CA GLN A 36 -10.54 -2.51 1.82
C GLN A 36 -9.98 -2.94 0.46
N SER A 37 -8.88 -2.33 -0.01
CA SER A 37 -8.20 -2.73 -1.26
C SER A 37 -7.64 -4.15 -1.19
N TRP A 38 -7.48 -4.69 0.01
CA TRP A 38 -6.91 -6.00 0.27
C TRP A 38 -7.93 -7.14 0.48
N GLY A 39 -9.26 -6.83 0.42
CA GLY A 39 -10.29 -7.77 0.87
C GLY A 39 -10.19 -9.19 0.27
N GLY A 40 -9.94 -9.32 -1.03
CA GLY A 40 -9.74 -10.63 -1.64
C GLY A 40 -8.44 -11.31 -1.21
N THR A 41 -7.36 -10.52 -1.06
CA THR A 41 -6.04 -11.03 -0.67
C THR A 41 -6.03 -11.46 0.81
N SER A 42 -6.65 -10.69 1.70
CA SER A 42 -6.72 -11.04 3.13
C SER A 42 -7.45 -12.36 3.35
N GLN A 43 -8.54 -12.61 2.60
CA GLN A 43 -9.26 -13.89 2.69
C GLN A 43 -8.40 -15.06 2.19
N VAL A 44 -7.71 -14.90 1.05
CA VAL A 44 -6.79 -15.96 0.54
C VAL A 44 -5.70 -16.29 1.54
N LEU A 45 -5.12 -15.28 2.20
CA LEU A 45 -4.11 -15.49 3.24
C LEU A 45 -4.70 -16.15 4.49
N ALA A 46 -5.90 -15.75 4.90
CA ALA A 46 -6.60 -16.37 6.04
C ALA A 46 -6.91 -17.85 5.77
N ASP A 47 -7.37 -18.19 4.56
CA ASP A 47 -7.63 -19.57 4.12
C ASP A 47 -6.33 -20.40 4.06
N ALA A 48 -5.18 -19.74 3.83
CA ALA A 48 -3.85 -20.34 3.89
C ALA A 48 -3.26 -20.44 5.32
N GLY A 49 -4.02 -20.06 6.34
CA GLY A 49 -3.65 -20.20 7.76
C GLY A 49 -2.90 -18.99 8.36
N PHE A 50 -2.81 -17.87 7.65
CA PHE A 50 -2.22 -16.63 8.18
C PHE A 50 -3.25 -15.81 8.97
N LEU A 51 -2.77 -14.97 9.89
CA LEU A 51 -3.50 -13.82 10.38
C LEU A 51 -3.22 -12.64 9.45
N ALA A 52 -4.16 -12.28 8.60
CA ALA A 52 -4.07 -11.15 7.69
C ALA A 52 -4.67 -9.89 8.34
N LEU A 53 -3.85 -8.87 8.53
CA LEU A 53 -4.21 -7.57 9.09
C LEU A 53 -4.12 -6.50 8.00
N THR A 54 -5.25 -6.01 7.53
CA THR A 54 -5.33 -4.90 6.58
C THR A 54 -5.44 -3.59 7.33
N VAL A 55 -4.55 -2.62 7.06
CA VAL A 55 -4.44 -1.39 7.85
C VAL A 55 -4.73 -0.17 6.99
N ASP A 56 -5.63 0.71 7.45
CA ASP A 56 -5.70 2.07 6.93
C ASP A 56 -4.48 2.84 7.44
N GLN A 57 -3.65 3.33 6.55
CA GLN A 57 -2.48 4.12 6.93
C GLN A 57 -2.89 5.53 7.39
N ARG A 58 -2.00 6.25 8.12
CA ARG A 58 -2.27 7.64 8.55
C ARG A 58 -2.83 8.48 7.42
N GLY A 59 -3.77 9.33 7.72
CA GLY A 59 -4.41 10.22 6.74
C GLY A 59 -5.38 9.54 5.79
N HIS A 60 -5.63 8.22 5.90
CA HIS A 60 -6.48 7.45 5.00
C HIS A 60 -7.58 6.69 5.74
N GLY A 61 -8.67 6.42 5.03
CA GLY A 61 -9.78 5.58 5.51
C GLY A 61 -10.39 6.05 6.83
N GLU A 62 -10.39 5.18 7.82
CA GLU A 62 -10.89 5.45 9.18
C GLU A 62 -9.77 5.69 10.19
N SER A 63 -8.51 5.76 9.74
CA SER A 63 -7.37 6.16 10.56
C SER A 63 -7.32 7.66 10.76
N ASP A 64 -6.64 8.10 11.82
CA ASP A 64 -6.51 9.52 12.13
C ASP A 64 -5.73 10.26 11.04
N TRP A 65 -6.09 11.50 10.84
CA TRP A 65 -5.27 12.48 10.13
C TRP A 65 -4.17 12.97 11.07
N ALA A 66 -2.95 13.14 10.55
CA ALA A 66 -1.83 13.61 11.34
C ALA A 66 -2.03 15.08 11.73
N ALA A 67 -2.15 15.36 13.03
CA ALA A 67 -2.40 16.70 13.54
C ALA A 67 -1.28 17.69 13.16
N ASP A 68 -0.04 17.21 13.15
CA ASP A 68 1.16 17.93 12.74
C ASP A 68 1.36 18.01 11.21
N GLY A 69 0.55 17.28 10.43
CA GLY A 69 0.66 17.18 8.97
C GLY A 69 1.88 16.38 8.51
N ASP A 70 2.51 15.54 9.36
CA ASP A 70 3.64 14.70 8.96
C ASP A 70 3.15 13.47 8.15
N TYR A 71 3.27 13.60 6.83
CA TYR A 71 3.01 12.55 5.84
C TYR A 71 4.28 12.15 5.08
N GLY A 72 5.48 12.40 5.65
CA GLY A 72 6.73 11.85 5.11
C GLY A 72 6.77 10.33 5.21
N ILE A 73 7.49 9.65 4.31
CA ILE A 73 7.61 8.18 4.31
C ILE A 73 8.14 7.66 5.64
N GLY A 74 9.01 8.41 6.31
CA GLY A 74 9.50 8.07 7.64
C GLY A 74 8.39 7.95 8.70
N ALA A 75 7.36 8.80 8.64
CA ALA A 75 6.20 8.72 9.54
C ALA A 75 5.38 7.46 9.30
N TYR A 76 5.12 7.10 8.04
CA TYR A 76 4.48 5.82 7.69
C TYR A 76 5.30 4.63 8.17
N ALA A 77 6.62 4.66 8.03
CA ALA A 77 7.50 3.59 8.51
C ALA A 77 7.45 3.46 10.04
N ARG A 78 7.36 4.59 10.79
CA ARG A 78 7.18 4.57 12.25
C ARG A 78 5.83 3.95 12.65
N ASP A 79 4.76 4.23 11.90
CA ASP A 79 3.46 3.57 12.10
C ASP A 79 3.54 2.06 11.91
N VAL A 80 4.18 1.61 10.83
CA VAL A 80 4.37 0.16 10.57
C VAL A 80 5.09 -0.50 11.74
N ARG A 81 6.16 0.12 12.27
CA ARG A 81 6.89 -0.37 13.44
C ARG A 81 6.01 -0.42 14.69
N ALA A 82 5.19 0.62 14.90
CA ALA A 82 4.31 0.70 16.05
C ALA A 82 3.23 -0.41 16.01
N VAL A 83 2.63 -0.66 14.86
CA VAL A 83 1.64 -1.75 14.68
C VAL A 83 2.30 -3.12 14.85
N ALA A 84 3.44 -3.36 14.21
CA ALA A 84 4.18 -4.62 14.33
C ALA A 84 4.61 -4.89 15.78
N GLY A 85 5.10 -3.87 16.49
CA GLY A 85 5.48 -3.97 17.91
C GLY A 85 4.31 -4.38 18.83
N GLN A 86 3.10 -3.89 18.57
CA GLN A 86 1.91 -4.25 19.34
C GLN A 86 1.45 -5.69 19.10
N LEU A 87 1.84 -6.32 18.01
CA LEU A 87 1.56 -7.75 17.79
C LEU A 87 2.48 -8.65 18.61
N GLY A 88 3.65 -8.16 19.06
CA GLY A 88 4.57 -8.88 19.94
C GLY A 88 5.16 -10.15 19.34
N ARG A 89 5.20 -10.26 18.01
CA ARG A 89 5.69 -11.42 17.26
C ARG A 89 6.21 -11.01 15.88
N PRO A 90 7.06 -11.86 15.22
CA PRO A 90 7.51 -11.60 13.87
C PRO A 90 6.34 -11.46 12.89
N VAL A 91 6.48 -10.59 11.87
CA VAL A 91 5.41 -10.29 10.90
C VAL A 91 5.96 -10.34 9.47
N ALA A 92 5.15 -10.80 8.52
CA ALA A 92 5.38 -10.52 7.12
C ALA A 92 4.74 -9.17 6.73
N LEU A 93 5.37 -8.41 5.86
CA LEU A 93 4.87 -7.15 5.36
C LEU A 93 4.52 -7.26 3.87
N VAL A 94 3.32 -6.84 3.49
CA VAL A 94 2.86 -6.74 2.11
C VAL A 94 2.43 -5.30 1.87
N GLY A 95 3.21 -4.55 1.11
CA GLY A 95 2.95 -3.13 0.90
C GLY A 95 2.84 -2.76 -0.57
N ALA A 96 1.76 -2.04 -0.93
CA ALA A 96 1.57 -1.48 -2.26
C ALA A 96 2.04 -0.03 -2.31
N SER A 97 2.82 0.34 -3.33
CA SER A 97 3.22 1.73 -3.57
C SER A 97 3.71 2.41 -2.28
N LEU A 98 2.98 3.40 -1.74
CA LEU A 98 3.25 4.06 -0.46
C LEU A 98 3.51 3.07 0.68
N GLY A 99 2.62 2.08 0.85
CA GLY A 99 2.74 1.05 1.88
C GLY A 99 3.98 0.18 1.69
N GLY A 100 4.42 -0.04 0.44
CA GLY A 100 5.64 -0.77 0.13
C GLY A 100 6.91 0.00 0.52
N LEU A 101 6.99 1.30 0.23
CA LEU A 101 8.10 2.14 0.66
C LEU A 101 8.16 2.26 2.19
N ALA A 102 7.01 2.44 2.84
CA ALA A 102 6.92 2.47 4.29
C ALA A 102 7.41 1.15 4.92
N SER A 103 6.98 0.01 4.36
CA SER A 103 7.41 -1.32 4.79
C SER A 103 8.91 -1.53 4.61
N LEU A 104 9.45 -1.12 3.46
CA LEU A 104 10.88 -1.21 3.16
C LEU A 104 11.71 -0.47 4.21
N LEU A 105 11.37 0.79 4.52
CA LEU A 105 12.06 1.57 5.54
C LEU A 105 11.83 1.01 6.95
N ALA A 106 10.63 0.49 7.24
CA ALA A 106 10.33 -0.09 8.54
C ALA A 106 11.20 -1.32 8.85
N VAL A 107 11.50 -2.14 7.83
CA VAL A 107 12.38 -3.31 7.96
C VAL A 107 13.85 -2.91 8.01
N ALA A 108 14.28 -2.02 7.12
CA ALA A 108 15.69 -1.77 6.86
C ALA A 108 16.35 -0.73 7.77
N GLU A 109 15.59 0.24 8.29
CA GLU A 109 16.14 1.32 9.13
C GLU A 109 15.91 1.03 10.61
N PRO A 110 16.88 1.31 11.49
CA PRO A 110 16.74 1.13 12.95
C PRO A 110 15.66 2.05 13.57
N PRO A 111 14.91 1.56 14.59
CA PRO A 111 14.79 0.15 14.95
C PRO A 111 13.98 -0.60 13.90
N GLY A 112 14.55 -1.67 13.35
CA GLY A 112 13.86 -2.49 12.33
C GLY A 112 12.69 -3.30 12.91
N VAL A 113 11.71 -3.60 12.08
CA VAL A 113 10.65 -4.58 12.40
C VAL A 113 11.26 -5.98 12.40
N ASP A 114 10.87 -6.81 13.35
CA ASP A 114 11.14 -8.26 13.30
C ASP A 114 10.29 -8.88 12.18
N ALA A 115 10.82 -8.78 10.96
CA ALA A 115 10.12 -9.20 9.76
C ALA A 115 10.51 -10.63 9.36
N THR A 116 9.53 -11.41 8.87
CA THR A 116 9.75 -12.74 8.30
C THR A 116 9.86 -12.72 6.78
N ALA A 117 9.20 -11.76 6.13
CA ALA A 117 9.23 -11.57 4.68
C ALA A 117 8.77 -10.13 4.34
N LEU A 118 9.17 -9.65 3.15
CA LEU A 118 8.73 -8.38 2.59
C LEU A 118 8.22 -8.57 1.17
N VAL A 119 6.98 -8.14 0.90
CA VAL A 119 6.40 -8.11 -0.44
C VAL A 119 6.17 -6.66 -0.86
N LEU A 120 6.82 -6.24 -1.92
CA LEU A 120 6.65 -4.95 -2.57
C LEU A 120 5.69 -5.10 -3.76
N VAL A 121 4.58 -4.38 -3.73
CA VAL A 121 3.55 -4.45 -4.77
C VAL A 121 3.62 -3.21 -5.64
N ASP A 122 4.11 -3.40 -6.83
CA ASP A 122 4.30 -2.41 -7.89
C ASP A 122 4.99 -1.13 -7.42
N VAL A 123 6.05 -1.31 -6.64
CA VAL A 123 6.92 -0.25 -6.13
C VAL A 123 8.35 -0.74 -6.00
N THR A 124 9.30 0.13 -6.32
CA THR A 124 10.74 -0.10 -6.21
C THR A 124 11.42 1.20 -5.74
N PRO A 125 12.68 1.15 -5.27
CA PRO A 125 13.45 2.35 -4.92
C PRO A 125 13.48 3.42 -6.01
N ARG A 126 13.53 3.00 -7.27
CA ARG A 126 13.39 3.88 -8.46
C ARG A 126 12.03 3.64 -9.08
N MET A 127 11.30 4.70 -9.34
CA MET A 127 9.99 4.66 -10.00
C MET A 127 10.00 5.62 -11.18
N ARG A 128 9.23 5.30 -12.21
CA ARG A 128 9.08 6.15 -13.39
C ARG A 128 8.34 7.43 -13.01
N GLN A 129 8.89 8.56 -13.43
CA GLN A 129 8.36 9.89 -13.08
C GLN A 129 6.96 10.09 -13.66
N ASP A 130 6.74 9.72 -14.93
CA ASP A 130 5.46 9.90 -15.62
C ASP A 130 4.28 9.24 -14.88
N GLY A 131 4.50 8.00 -14.38
CA GLY A 131 3.48 7.30 -13.60
C GLY A 131 3.20 7.99 -12.26
N ARG A 132 4.25 8.47 -11.58
CA ARG A 132 4.12 9.23 -10.32
C ARG A 132 3.35 10.52 -10.52
N ASP A 133 3.67 11.28 -11.57
CA ASP A 133 3.01 12.54 -11.90
C ASP A 133 1.53 12.32 -12.20
N ARG A 134 1.19 11.28 -12.98
CA ARG A 134 -0.19 10.91 -13.28
C ARG A 134 -1.00 10.57 -12.03
N ILE A 135 -0.41 9.86 -11.07
CA ILE A 135 -1.04 9.57 -9.77
C ILE A 135 -1.28 10.87 -9.00
N GLY A 136 -0.26 11.73 -8.90
CA GLY A 136 -0.34 13.00 -8.21
C GLY A 136 -1.41 13.93 -8.80
N ASP A 137 -1.49 14.03 -10.12
CA ASP A 137 -2.48 14.84 -10.83
C ASP A 137 -3.90 14.32 -10.57
N PHE A 138 -4.11 12.99 -10.61
CA PHE A 138 -5.40 12.41 -10.26
C PHE A 138 -5.81 12.76 -8.83
N MET A 139 -4.91 12.60 -7.88
CA MET A 139 -5.20 12.79 -6.47
C MET A 139 -5.50 14.26 -6.12
N ARG A 140 -4.88 15.23 -6.84
CA ARG A 140 -5.13 16.67 -6.69
C ARG A 140 -6.29 17.16 -7.54
N GLY A 141 -6.81 16.34 -8.45
CA GLY A 141 -7.65 16.77 -9.57
C GLY A 141 -9.03 17.34 -9.23
N LYS A 142 -9.48 17.25 -7.97
CA LYS A 142 -10.83 17.74 -7.57
C LYS A 142 -10.82 18.30 -6.14
N PRO A 143 -10.08 19.38 -5.89
CA PRO A 143 -10.01 19.98 -4.56
C PRO A 143 -11.38 20.51 -4.07
N GLU A 144 -12.26 20.92 -5.00
CA GLU A 144 -13.63 21.35 -4.71
C GLU A 144 -14.59 20.20 -4.40
N GLY A 145 -14.14 18.95 -4.45
CA GLY A 145 -14.95 17.76 -4.22
C GLY A 145 -15.92 17.43 -5.34
N PHE A 146 -16.79 16.46 -5.12
CA PHE A 146 -17.74 15.87 -6.06
C PHE A 146 -19.19 16.16 -5.64
N ALA A 147 -20.07 16.40 -6.59
CA ALA A 147 -21.50 16.56 -6.32
C ALA A 147 -22.18 15.20 -6.00
N SER A 148 -21.63 14.11 -6.53
CA SER A 148 -22.17 12.75 -6.32
C SER A 148 -21.10 11.68 -6.39
N VAL A 149 -21.44 10.45 -6.02
CA VAL A 149 -20.59 9.26 -6.18
C VAL A 149 -20.31 8.96 -7.65
N GLU A 150 -21.28 9.22 -8.52
CA GLU A 150 -21.19 9.06 -9.98
C GLU A 150 -20.12 10.00 -10.55
N GLU A 151 -20.07 11.26 -10.11
CA GLU A 151 -19.03 12.22 -10.54
C GLU A 151 -17.64 11.75 -10.12
N ALA A 152 -17.50 11.21 -8.92
CA ALA A 152 -16.24 10.62 -8.46
C ALA A 152 -15.87 9.38 -9.28
N ALA A 153 -16.85 8.53 -9.63
CA ALA A 153 -16.62 7.36 -10.47
C ALA A 153 -16.18 7.75 -11.89
N ASP A 154 -16.70 8.85 -12.43
CA ASP A 154 -16.28 9.38 -13.73
C ASP A 154 -14.82 9.89 -13.67
N ALA A 155 -14.41 10.49 -12.56
CA ALA A 155 -13.02 10.89 -12.35
C ALA A 155 -12.08 9.68 -12.28
N VAL A 156 -12.46 8.61 -11.57
CA VAL A 156 -11.71 7.34 -11.53
C VAL A 156 -11.62 6.70 -12.92
N SER A 157 -12.70 6.70 -13.68
CA SER A 157 -12.71 6.12 -15.04
C SER A 157 -11.81 6.88 -16.02
N ARG A 158 -11.69 8.18 -15.88
CA ARG A 158 -10.73 8.98 -16.67
C ARG A 158 -9.27 8.68 -16.28
N TYR A 159 -9.03 8.42 -15.01
CA TYR A 159 -7.70 8.03 -14.52
C TYR A 159 -7.30 6.61 -14.95
N LEU A 160 -8.27 5.69 -15.01
CA LEU A 160 -8.07 4.29 -15.38
C LEU A 160 -8.84 3.96 -16.69
N PRO A 161 -8.43 4.50 -17.85
CA PRO A 161 -9.19 4.39 -19.10
C PRO A 161 -9.32 2.95 -19.62
N ASP A 162 -8.35 2.10 -19.32
CA ASP A 162 -8.34 0.69 -19.72
C ASP A 162 -9.21 -0.20 -18.82
N ARG A 163 -9.78 0.36 -17.74
CA ARG A 163 -10.65 -0.37 -16.82
C ARG A 163 -12.11 -0.02 -17.08
N PRO A 164 -12.96 -1.02 -17.39
CA PRO A 164 -14.38 -0.77 -17.56
C PRO A 164 -14.99 -0.09 -16.33
N ARG A 165 -15.73 1.00 -16.53
CA ARG A 165 -16.46 1.67 -15.45
C ARG A 165 -17.51 0.72 -14.88
N PRO A 166 -17.52 0.43 -13.56
CA PRO A 166 -18.54 -0.41 -12.97
C PRO A 166 -19.94 0.19 -13.17
N LYS A 167 -20.95 -0.67 -13.42
CA LYS A 167 -22.34 -0.25 -13.48
C LYS A 167 -22.85 0.21 -12.11
N ASP A 168 -22.46 -0.51 -11.05
CA ASP A 168 -22.70 -0.13 -9.66
C ASP A 168 -21.45 0.54 -9.09
N VAL A 169 -21.58 1.82 -8.77
CA VAL A 169 -20.52 2.63 -8.19
C VAL A 169 -20.68 2.87 -6.67
N SER A 170 -21.69 2.25 -6.05
CA SER A 170 -22.01 2.43 -4.63
C SER A 170 -20.82 2.10 -3.72
N GLY A 171 -19.99 1.13 -4.11
CA GLY A 171 -18.77 0.76 -3.39
C GLY A 171 -17.74 1.90 -3.27
N LEU A 172 -17.75 2.86 -4.20
CA LEU A 172 -16.85 4.01 -4.17
C LEU A 172 -17.18 4.97 -3.03
N ARG A 173 -18.41 4.89 -2.46
CA ARG A 173 -18.82 5.70 -1.31
C ARG A 173 -17.86 5.57 -0.13
N ARG A 174 -17.22 4.42 0.05
CA ARG A 174 -16.24 4.17 1.13
C ARG A 174 -14.97 5.00 0.99
N ASN A 175 -14.68 5.46 -0.23
CA ASN A 175 -13.50 6.28 -0.53
C ASN A 175 -13.82 7.78 -0.47
N LEU A 176 -15.02 8.15 -0.03
CA LEU A 176 -15.50 9.52 0.00
C LEU A 176 -15.99 9.91 1.40
N ARG A 177 -15.74 11.17 1.78
CA ARG A 177 -16.25 11.80 3.01
C ARG A 177 -17.13 12.98 2.65
N PRO A 178 -18.28 13.20 3.35
CA PRO A 178 -19.04 14.43 3.20
C PRO A 178 -18.23 15.61 3.74
N GLY A 179 -18.12 16.67 2.95
CA GLY A 179 -17.52 17.93 3.35
C GLY A 179 -18.53 18.88 3.98
N PRO A 180 -18.07 19.95 4.65
CA PRO A 180 -18.93 20.96 5.23
C PRO A 180 -19.68 21.79 4.17
N ASP A 181 -19.22 21.76 2.94
CA ASP A 181 -19.82 22.37 1.75
C ASP A 181 -20.96 21.55 1.12
N GLY A 182 -21.29 20.40 1.70
CA GLY A 182 -22.30 19.46 1.21
C GLY A 182 -21.84 18.61 0.03
N ARG A 183 -20.58 18.71 -0.37
CA ARG A 183 -19.97 17.89 -1.43
C ARG A 183 -19.31 16.65 -0.85
N LEU A 184 -18.90 15.73 -1.71
CA LEU A 184 -18.14 14.54 -1.36
C LEU A 184 -16.67 14.81 -1.69
N HIS A 185 -15.79 14.61 -0.73
CA HIS A 185 -14.35 14.71 -0.90
C HIS A 185 -13.72 13.32 -0.76
N TRP A 186 -12.53 13.16 -1.32
CA TRP A 186 -11.76 11.95 -1.07
C TRP A 186 -11.53 11.76 0.43
N HIS A 187 -11.41 10.51 0.87
CA HIS A 187 -11.28 10.19 2.30
C HIS A 187 -9.95 10.60 2.91
N TRP A 188 -8.90 10.79 2.09
CA TRP A 188 -7.57 11.11 2.61
C TRP A 188 -7.44 12.58 3.02
N ASP A 189 -6.49 12.86 3.92
CA ASP A 189 -6.13 14.24 4.28
C ASP A 189 -5.50 14.93 3.08
N PRO A 190 -6.00 16.12 2.65
CA PRO A 190 -5.38 16.89 1.57
C PRO A 190 -3.89 17.19 1.81
N LYS A 191 -3.45 17.35 3.06
CA LYS A 191 -2.05 17.59 3.42
C LYS A 191 -1.13 16.43 3.04
N PHE A 192 -1.66 15.21 2.84
CA PHE A 192 -0.91 14.07 2.35
C PHE A 192 -0.25 14.35 0.98
N LEU A 193 -0.83 15.25 0.18
CA LEU A 193 -0.34 15.60 -1.15
C LEU A 193 0.72 16.73 -1.14
N ASP A 194 1.16 17.17 0.03
CA ASP A 194 2.18 18.20 0.17
C ASP A 194 3.54 17.75 -0.34
N SER A 195 4.39 18.71 -0.69
CA SER A 195 5.68 18.52 -1.36
C SER A 195 6.63 17.55 -0.64
N ARG A 196 6.53 17.44 0.69
CA ARG A 196 7.45 16.64 1.52
C ARG A 196 7.47 15.16 1.14
N LEU A 197 6.30 14.56 0.89
CA LEU A 197 6.23 13.16 0.44
C LEU A 197 6.86 13.01 -0.96
N GLN A 198 6.65 13.98 -1.83
CA GLN A 198 7.19 13.97 -3.20
C GLN A 198 8.71 14.15 -3.19
N ASP A 199 9.23 15.04 -2.35
CA ASP A 199 10.68 15.26 -2.21
C ASP A 199 11.38 14.00 -1.70
N GLU A 200 10.84 13.33 -0.69
CA GLU A 200 11.41 12.10 -0.15
C GLU A 200 11.38 10.96 -1.18
N THR A 201 10.28 10.77 -1.88
CA THR A 201 10.16 9.72 -2.92
C THR A 201 10.94 10.06 -4.20
N GLY A 202 11.33 11.31 -4.37
CA GLY A 202 12.23 11.77 -5.43
C GLY A 202 13.70 11.40 -5.22
N ASN A 203 14.09 10.98 -4.00
CA ASN A 203 15.45 10.56 -3.69
C ASN A 203 15.58 9.03 -3.59
N PRO A 204 15.92 8.32 -4.68
CA PRO A 204 15.97 6.87 -4.69
C PRO A 204 17.10 6.28 -3.84
N ALA A 205 18.16 7.02 -3.55
CA ALA A 205 19.34 6.49 -2.87
C ALA A 205 19.00 5.91 -1.48
N ARG A 206 18.17 6.60 -0.69
CA ARG A 206 17.71 6.12 0.62
C ARG A 206 17.01 4.76 0.52
N PHE A 207 16.16 4.59 -0.49
CA PHE A 207 15.40 3.36 -0.67
C PHE A 207 16.28 2.23 -1.25
N GLU A 208 17.27 2.55 -2.09
CA GLU A 208 18.26 1.59 -2.58
C GLU A 208 19.12 1.06 -1.42
N ASP A 209 19.62 1.96 -0.58
CA ASP A 209 20.36 1.60 0.62
C ASP A 209 19.52 0.77 1.58
N ALA A 210 18.23 1.09 1.72
CA ALA A 210 17.29 0.30 2.52
C ALA A 210 17.11 -1.10 1.90
N ALA A 211 16.85 -1.20 0.60
CA ALA A 211 16.67 -2.48 -0.08
C ALA A 211 17.89 -3.39 0.03
N ALA A 212 19.10 -2.82 -0.05
CA ALA A 212 20.36 -3.57 0.11
C ALA A 212 20.54 -4.13 1.53
N ARG A 213 19.93 -3.50 2.54
CA ARG A 213 20.02 -3.96 3.95
C ARG A 213 18.94 -4.97 4.34
N VAL A 214 17.91 -5.18 3.54
CA VAL A 214 16.88 -6.18 3.85
C VAL A 214 17.48 -7.57 3.82
N ALA A 215 17.45 -8.29 4.94
CA ALA A 215 18.00 -9.64 5.07
C ALA A 215 16.95 -10.76 4.95
N VAL A 216 15.66 -10.40 5.00
CA VAL A 216 14.55 -11.37 4.88
C VAL A 216 14.20 -11.64 3.42
N PRO A 217 13.53 -12.77 3.11
CA PRO A 217 13.00 -13.02 1.78
C PRO A 217 12.18 -11.83 1.26
N MET A 218 12.46 -11.39 0.03
CA MET A 218 11.79 -10.27 -0.61
C MET A 218 11.16 -10.68 -1.93
N LEU A 219 9.93 -10.22 -2.19
CA LEU A 219 9.23 -10.40 -3.46
C LEU A 219 8.80 -9.03 -4.00
N LEU A 220 9.09 -8.77 -5.27
CA LEU A 220 8.46 -7.73 -6.06
C LEU A 220 7.34 -8.35 -6.89
N VAL A 221 6.09 -7.89 -6.70
CA VAL A 221 4.98 -8.21 -7.59
C VAL A 221 4.70 -6.99 -8.45
N ARG A 222 4.94 -7.08 -9.75
CA ARG A 222 4.81 -5.97 -10.69
C ARG A 222 3.63 -6.16 -11.63
N GLY A 223 2.89 -5.08 -11.92
CA GLY A 223 1.93 -5.06 -13.03
C GLY A 223 2.68 -5.08 -14.37
N GLY A 224 2.34 -6.04 -15.25
CA GLY A 224 2.98 -6.15 -16.56
C GLY A 224 2.83 -4.88 -17.43
N ASN A 225 1.74 -4.12 -17.22
CA ASN A 225 1.43 -2.86 -17.89
C ASN A 225 1.64 -1.63 -16.97
N SER A 226 2.39 -1.79 -15.88
CA SER A 226 2.61 -0.66 -14.96
C SER A 226 3.37 0.48 -15.63
N ASP A 227 2.88 1.69 -15.41
CA ASP A 227 3.54 2.96 -15.78
C ASP A 227 4.45 3.50 -14.67
N VAL A 228 4.47 2.86 -13.49
CA VAL A 228 5.29 3.25 -12.33
C VAL A 228 6.55 2.38 -12.24
N VAL A 229 6.41 1.07 -12.42
CA VAL A 229 7.53 0.11 -12.32
C VAL A 229 7.66 -0.65 -13.64
N GLY A 230 8.67 -0.33 -14.43
CA GLY A 230 9.04 -1.06 -15.64
C GLY A 230 10.05 -2.17 -15.36
N ALA A 231 10.44 -2.90 -16.40
CA ALA A 231 11.47 -3.94 -16.31
C ALA A 231 12.84 -3.39 -15.85
N GLY A 232 13.14 -2.13 -16.22
CA GLY A 232 14.38 -1.44 -15.83
C GLY A 232 14.45 -1.18 -14.31
N GLU A 233 13.35 -0.70 -13.74
CA GLU A 233 13.19 -0.44 -12.30
C GLU A 233 13.23 -1.74 -11.49
N ALA A 234 12.54 -2.79 -11.96
CA ALA A 234 12.61 -4.13 -11.37
C ALA A 234 14.03 -4.69 -11.40
N GLY A 235 14.71 -4.60 -12.54
CA GLY A 235 16.10 -5.00 -12.67
C GLY A 235 17.06 -4.20 -11.77
N ALA A 236 16.77 -2.92 -11.52
CA ALA A 236 17.54 -2.10 -10.58
C ALA A 236 17.39 -2.61 -9.13
N LEU A 237 16.18 -2.94 -8.71
CA LEU A 237 15.94 -3.54 -7.39
C LEU A 237 16.71 -4.86 -7.23
N LEU A 238 16.63 -5.77 -8.20
CA LEU A 238 17.30 -7.07 -8.14
C LEU A 238 18.83 -6.97 -8.11
N ARG A 239 19.40 -5.88 -8.62
CA ARG A 239 20.85 -5.62 -8.50
C ARG A 239 21.27 -5.19 -7.09
N VAL A 240 20.46 -4.39 -6.40
CA VAL A 240 20.78 -3.90 -5.05
C VAL A 240 20.32 -4.87 -3.96
N ALA A 241 19.34 -5.71 -4.25
CA ALA A 241 18.78 -6.72 -3.36
C ALA A 241 18.74 -8.09 -4.07
N PRO A 242 19.88 -8.79 -4.23
CA PRO A 242 19.97 -10.02 -5.02
C PRO A 242 19.18 -11.20 -4.43
N GLN A 243 18.78 -11.13 -3.15
CA GLN A 243 17.87 -12.09 -2.51
C GLN A 243 16.41 -11.90 -2.93
N ALA A 244 16.06 -10.77 -3.55
CA ALA A 244 14.69 -10.49 -4.00
C ALA A 244 14.33 -11.35 -5.22
N GLN A 245 13.06 -11.74 -5.27
CA GLN A 245 12.43 -12.35 -6.43
C GLN A 245 11.49 -11.32 -7.07
N ALA A 246 11.25 -11.43 -8.37
CA ALA A 246 10.29 -10.59 -9.06
C ALA A 246 9.34 -11.45 -9.90
N ILE A 247 8.06 -11.11 -9.88
CA ILE A 247 7.03 -11.71 -10.74
C ILE A 247 6.22 -10.61 -11.41
N ASP A 248 5.83 -10.86 -12.66
CA ASP A 248 4.99 -9.98 -13.45
C ASP A 248 3.56 -10.54 -13.52
N VAL A 249 2.58 -9.71 -13.17
CA VAL A 249 1.16 -10.02 -13.35
C VAL A 249 0.72 -9.49 -14.70
N ALA A 250 0.58 -10.39 -15.66
CA ALA A 250 0.22 -10.03 -17.04
C ALA A 250 -1.14 -9.31 -17.09
N GLY A 251 -1.20 -8.21 -17.84
CA GLY A 251 -2.42 -7.42 -18.06
C GLY A 251 -2.82 -6.51 -16.89
N ALA A 252 -2.10 -6.55 -15.76
CA ALA A 252 -2.32 -5.62 -14.66
C ALA A 252 -1.51 -4.32 -14.85
N GLY A 253 -2.11 -3.18 -14.47
CA GLY A 253 -1.43 -1.89 -14.34
C GLY A 253 -0.86 -1.67 -12.94
N HIS A 254 -0.71 -0.40 -12.54
CA HIS A 254 -0.22 -0.05 -11.19
C HIS A 254 -1.13 -0.57 -10.06
N MET A 255 -2.42 -0.73 -10.31
CA MET A 255 -3.40 -1.24 -9.34
C MET A 255 -3.49 -2.78 -9.34
N VAL A 256 -2.34 -3.46 -9.30
CA VAL A 256 -2.20 -4.92 -9.48
C VAL A 256 -3.21 -5.74 -8.66
N ALA A 257 -3.33 -5.43 -7.37
CA ALA A 257 -4.24 -6.13 -6.46
C ALA A 257 -5.72 -5.96 -6.85
N GLY A 258 -6.08 -4.83 -7.47
CA GLY A 258 -7.45 -4.56 -7.93
C GLY A 258 -7.73 -5.06 -9.35
N ASP A 259 -6.71 -5.11 -10.23
CA ASP A 259 -6.86 -5.48 -11.64
C ASP A 259 -6.90 -7.00 -11.84
N ARG A 260 -6.04 -7.75 -11.19
CA ARG A 260 -5.89 -9.21 -11.29
C ARG A 260 -5.72 -9.82 -9.90
N ASN A 261 -6.73 -9.60 -9.05
CA ASN A 261 -6.71 -10.00 -7.65
C ASN A 261 -6.43 -11.50 -7.45
N ASP A 262 -6.99 -12.34 -8.32
CA ASP A 262 -6.82 -13.80 -8.30
C ASP A 262 -5.35 -14.22 -8.46
N VAL A 263 -4.69 -13.76 -9.53
CA VAL A 263 -3.28 -14.07 -9.84
C VAL A 263 -2.35 -13.46 -8.80
N PHE A 264 -2.62 -12.21 -8.44
CA PHE A 264 -1.84 -11.48 -7.45
C PHE A 264 -1.89 -12.17 -6.08
N SER A 265 -3.09 -12.45 -5.57
CA SER A 265 -3.28 -13.03 -4.24
C SER A 265 -2.66 -14.42 -4.12
N SER A 266 -2.77 -15.26 -5.17
CA SER A 266 -2.12 -16.58 -5.22
C SER A 266 -0.60 -16.45 -5.15
N ALA A 267 -0.01 -15.55 -5.94
CA ALA A 267 1.44 -15.35 -5.96
C ALA A 267 2.00 -14.87 -4.61
N VAL A 268 1.29 -13.96 -3.92
CA VAL A 268 1.66 -13.51 -2.57
C VAL A 268 1.53 -14.65 -1.57
N ALA A 269 0.42 -15.41 -1.60
CA ALA A 269 0.21 -16.54 -0.70
C ALA A 269 1.29 -17.63 -0.88
N ASP A 270 1.59 -18.03 -2.11
CA ASP A 270 2.62 -19.04 -2.42
C ASP A 270 3.99 -18.61 -1.91
N PHE A 271 4.34 -17.32 -2.10
CA PHE A 271 5.61 -16.80 -1.59
C PHE A 271 5.66 -16.81 -0.05
N LEU A 272 4.59 -16.40 0.62
CA LEU A 272 4.54 -16.39 2.09
C LEU A 272 4.52 -17.79 2.68
N ILE A 273 3.77 -18.73 2.12
CA ILE A 273 3.76 -20.14 2.55
C ILE A 273 5.17 -20.74 2.48
N LYS A 274 5.92 -20.42 1.44
CA LYS A 274 7.29 -20.94 1.23
C LYS A 274 8.31 -20.35 2.21
N ASN A 275 8.14 -19.09 2.60
CA ASN A 275 9.17 -18.32 3.29
C ASN A 275 8.84 -17.97 4.74
N VAL A 276 7.56 -17.99 5.14
CA VAL A 276 7.11 -17.73 6.50
C VAL A 276 6.76 -19.07 7.15
N ARG A 277 7.65 -19.52 8.04
CA ARG A 277 7.39 -20.76 8.82
C ARG A 277 6.45 -20.44 9.98
N ALA A 278 5.50 -21.34 10.23
CA ALA A 278 4.65 -21.32 11.42
C ALA A 278 5.47 -21.53 12.69
#